data_7c7c879521258d801122dab031a0ac00
#
_entry.id   7c7c879521258d801122dab031a0ac00
#
_cell.length_a   1.000
_cell.length_b   1.000
_cell.length_c   1.000
_cell.angle_alpha   90.00
_cell.angle_beta   90.00
_cell.angle_gamma   90.00
#
_symmetry.space_group_name_H-M   'P 1'
#
loop_
_entity.id
_entity.type
_entity.pdbx_description
1 polymer ?
#
loop_
_entity_poly.entity_id
_entity_poly.type
_entity_poly.pdbx_seq_one_letter_code
_entity_poly.pdbx_strand_id
1 'polypeptide(L)'
;MSCNCQDTPCSCVDGLNSFTTLASSYVQPSVGANVTIATTNLGQLNNKWVGVGQILFIVGGGYYQVVSVPSLTTIEVQNLGYTGNAAPGATILSGGNVSPGGLQGVSGTPGVSGSTLLFNDHTQQTATSSTTLYTYSMPQGTLAPDGSQLELEYWATTAPSVANRNLLIGIGGTTFNFQNLGLSSSVLLQRGSAIVTRLSATTVSIAVKSESYSVSGNIISTYNFYTAFAPVTNLDSGGALAVTLQSVIPTTGNIVTEYFTIKRNLI
;
A
#
# COMPACT_ATOMS: atom_id res chain seq x y z
N MET A 1 -10.16 44.32 -22.04
CA MET A 1 -10.60 45.64 -21.51
C MET A 1 -9.93 46.70 -22.34
N SER A 2 -10.69 47.54 -23.03
CA SER A 2 -10.17 48.66 -23.85
C SER A 2 -10.00 49.85 -22.95
N CYS A 3 -8.75 50.33 -22.76
CA CYS A 3 -8.47 51.59 -22.10
C CYS A 3 -8.76 52.71 -23.08
N ASN A 4 -9.79 53.53 -22.79
CA ASN A 4 -10.10 54.74 -23.56
C ASN A 4 -9.35 55.91 -22.96
N CYS A 5 -8.24 56.32 -23.59
CA CYS A 5 -7.42 57.45 -23.17
C CYS A 5 -7.85 58.69 -23.96
N GLN A 6 -8.83 59.44 -23.47
CA GLN A 6 -9.12 60.81 -23.88
C GLN A 6 -9.03 61.73 -22.65
N ASP A 7 -8.01 62.55 -22.64
CA ASP A 7 -7.84 63.82 -21.84
C ASP A 7 -7.41 63.72 -20.37
N THR A 8 -6.89 62.59 -19.87
CA THR A 8 -6.13 62.55 -18.59
C THR A 8 -5.02 61.51 -18.69
N PRO A 9 -3.86 61.67 -17.98
CA PRO A 9 -2.83 60.64 -18.00
C PRO A 9 -3.44 59.31 -17.55
N CYS A 10 -3.48 58.33 -18.47
CA CYS A 10 -3.94 57.01 -18.19
C CYS A 10 -3.11 56.40 -17.06
N SER A 11 -3.63 56.43 -15.86
CA SER A 11 -3.17 55.57 -14.79
C SER A 11 -3.66 54.14 -15.10
N CYS A 12 -2.91 53.40 -15.90
CA CYS A 12 -3.07 51.96 -15.93
C CYS A 12 -2.76 51.48 -14.51
N VAL A 13 -3.79 51.12 -13.76
CA VAL A 13 -3.59 50.40 -12.51
C VAL A 13 -3.07 49.02 -12.95
N ASP A 14 -1.75 48.85 -12.87
CA ASP A 14 -1.15 47.53 -13.02
C ASP A 14 -1.91 46.54 -12.13
N GLY A 15 -2.25 45.37 -12.65
CA GLY A 15 -2.99 44.41 -11.88
C GLY A 15 -2.33 44.16 -10.53
N LEU A 16 -3.14 44.16 -9.46
CA LEU A 16 -2.64 43.86 -8.10
C LEU A 16 -1.83 42.59 -8.15
N ASN A 17 -0.55 42.66 -7.79
CA ASN A 17 0.27 41.47 -7.59
C ASN A 17 -0.34 40.62 -6.47
N SER A 18 -0.59 39.37 -6.73
CA SER A 18 -1.14 38.41 -5.72
C SER A 18 -0.03 37.89 -4.82
N PHE A 19 0.90 38.71 -4.38
CA PHE A 19 1.90 38.36 -3.40
C PHE A 19 2.37 39.56 -2.60
N THR A 20 2.91 39.29 -1.42
CA THR A 20 3.62 40.25 -0.56
C THR A 20 4.78 39.51 0.11
N THR A 21 5.51 40.19 1.00
CA THR A 21 6.58 39.56 1.78
C THR A 21 6.35 39.77 3.27
N LEU A 22 6.92 38.91 4.09
CA LEU A 22 6.96 39.11 5.53
C LEU A 22 7.84 40.31 5.88
N ALA A 23 7.28 41.30 6.61
CA ALA A 23 8.01 42.45 7.10
C ALA A 23 8.84 42.13 8.35
N SER A 24 8.43 41.15 9.14
CA SER A 24 9.15 40.68 10.34
C SER A 24 9.07 39.17 10.47
N SER A 25 10.04 38.60 11.17
CA SER A 25 10.01 37.17 11.54
C SER A 25 8.91 36.90 12.56
N TYR A 26 8.38 35.68 12.55
CA TYR A 26 7.42 35.20 13.55
C TYR A 26 7.70 33.74 13.94
N VAL A 27 7.14 33.31 15.05
CA VAL A 27 7.25 31.93 15.52
C VAL A 27 6.06 31.12 15.00
N GLN A 28 6.33 29.96 14.41
CA GLN A 28 5.32 29.04 13.92
C GLN A 28 4.36 28.64 15.06
N PRO A 29 3.07 28.92 14.95
CA PRO A 29 2.10 28.52 15.95
C PRO A 29 1.82 27.01 15.89
N SER A 30 1.25 26.46 16.94
CA SER A 30 0.71 25.10 16.93
C SER A 30 -0.35 24.93 15.85
N VAL A 31 -0.57 23.71 15.38
CA VAL A 31 -1.63 23.39 14.41
C VAL A 31 -2.98 23.86 14.96
N GLY A 32 -3.75 24.57 14.16
CA GLY A 32 -5.03 25.15 14.54
C GLY A 32 -4.94 26.44 15.36
N ALA A 33 -3.73 26.86 15.78
CA ALA A 33 -3.54 28.13 16.48
C ALA A 33 -3.31 29.29 15.49
N ASN A 34 -3.68 30.50 15.93
CA ASN A 34 -3.54 31.72 15.18
C ASN A 34 -2.21 32.44 15.48
N VAL A 35 -1.74 33.23 14.50
CA VAL A 35 -0.65 34.16 14.66
C VAL A 35 -0.89 35.40 13.81
N THR A 36 -0.56 36.57 14.32
CA THR A 36 -0.54 37.81 13.54
C THR A 36 0.82 37.97 12.90
N ILE A 37 0.85 38.06 11.58
CA ILE A 37 2.06 38.28 10.78
C ILE A 37 2.06 39.73 10.24
N ALA A 38 3.25 40.32 10.21
CA ALA A 38 3.45 41.63 9.56
C ALA A 38 3.85 41.40 8.09
N THR A 39 3.22 42.15 7.20
CA THR A 39 3.48 42.12 5.76
C THR A 39 3.99 43.45 5.24
N THR A 40 4.77 43.39 4.18
CA THR A 40 5.27 44.58 3.51
C THR A 40 4.12 45.32 2.82
N ASN A 41 4.13 46.66 2.93
CA ASN A 41 3.24 47.54 2.18
C ASN A 41 4.08 48.60 1.47
N LEU A 42 4.69 48.22 0.35
CA LEU A 42 5.58 49.07 -0.44
C LEU A 42 5.28 48.91 -1.93
N GLY A 43 4.73 49.92 -2.56
CA GLY A 43 4.39 49.89 -3.97
C GLY A 43 3.38 48.80 -4.31
N GLN A 44 3.76 47.87 -5.14
CA GLN A 44 2.94 46.70 -5.55
C GLN A 44 2.88 45.61 -4.48
N LEU A 45 3.83 45.57 -3.54
CA LEU A 45 3.87 44.59 -2.43
C LEU A 45 2.94 45.08 -1.33
N ASN A 46 1.75 44.52 -1.24
CA ASN A 46 0.76 44.81 -0.21
C ASN A 46 -0.17 43.61 -0.01
N ASN A 47 -1.03 43.67 1.00
CA ASN A 47 -1.97 42.63 1.31
C ASN A 47 -3.42 42.89 0.87
N LYS A 48 -3.66 43.89 -0.03
CA LYS A 48 -5.00 44.23 -0.53
C LYS A 48 -5.73 43.09 -1.23
N TRP A 49 -4.98 42.12 -1.74
CA TRP A 49 -5.50 40.93 -2.42
C TRP A 49 -5.93 39.84 -1.45
N VAL A 50 -5.61 39.97 -0.16
CA VAL A 50 -5.86 38.96 0.85
C VAL A 50 -7.29 39.09 1.37
N GLY A 51 -8.04 37.98 1.37
CA GLY A 51 -9.39 37.86 1.90
C GLY A 51 -9.49 36.87 3.06
N VAL A 52 -10.43 37.13 3.98
CA VAL A 52 -10.74 36.19 5.07
C VAL A 52 -11.18 34.83 4.49
N GLY A 53 -10.70 33.72 5.06
CA GLY A 53 -10.96 32.37 4.59
C GLY A 53 -10.02 31.92 3.48
N GLN A 54 -9.25 32.81 2.87
CA GLN A 54 -8.27 32.47 1.84
C GLN A 54 -7.14 31.61 2.41
N ILE A 55 -6.65 30.66 1.63
CA ILE A 55 -5.43 29.92 1.97
C ILE A 55 -4.22 30.67 1.43
N LEU A 56 -3.23 30.88 2.28
CA LEU A 56 -1.94 31.48 1.94
C LEU A 56 -0.83 30.44 2.04
N PHE A 57 0.17 30.57 1.17
CA PHE A 57 1.45 29.91 1.33
C PHE A 57 2.50 30.94 1.73
N ILE A 58 3.22 30.65 2.81
CA ILE A 58 4.31 31.49 3.35
C ILE A 58 5.60 30.70 3.24
N VAL A 59 6.56 31.23 2.50
CA VAL A 59 7.87 30.57 2.32
C VAL A 59 8.54 30.37 3.68
N GLY A 60 8.96 29.13 3.94
CA GLY A 60 9.55 28.70 5.20
C GLY A 60 8.55 28.36 6.30
N GLY A 61 7.28 28.78 6.17
CA GLY A 61 6.22 28.51 7.16
C GLY A 61 5.22 27.45 6.73
N GLY A 62 4.82 27.47 5.45
CA GLY A 62 3.83 26.53 4.89
C GLY A 62 2.47 27.17 4.62
N TYR A 63 1.38 26.44 4.87
CA TYR A 63 0.01 26.80 4.51
C TYR A 63 -0.81 27.25 5.72
N TYR A 64 -1.52 28.35 5.54
CA TYR A 64 -2.32 29.00 6.57
C TYR A 64 -3.66 29.43 6.00
N GLN A 65 -4.68 29.49 6.85
CA GLN A 65 -5.95 30.13 6.51
C GLN A 65 -6.00 31.52 7.10
N VAL A 66 -6.44 32.50 6.33
CA VAL A 66 -6.64 33.88 6.78
C VAL A 66 -7.85 33.92 7.72
N VAL A 67 -7.62 34.34 8.94
CA VAL A 67 -8.66 34.54 9.97
C VAL A 67 -9.19 35.98 9.94
N SER A 68 -8.29 36.95 9.84
CA SER A 68 -8.64 38.35 9.73
C SER A 68 -7.56 39.16 9.00
N VAL A 69 -7.92 40.33 8.48
CA VAL A 69 -7.01 41.30 7.85
C VAL A 69 -7.15 42.61 8.58
N PRO A 70 -6.48 42.80 9.76
CA PRO A 70 -6.64 43.97 10.60
C PRO A 70 -6.18 45.28 9.95
N SER A 71 -5.17 45.20 9.06
CA SER A 71 -4.65 46.40 8.37
C SER A 71 -3.98 46.01 7.04
N LEU A 72 -3.52 47.05 6.29
CA LEU A 72 -2.75 46.85 5.04
C LEU A 72 -1.35 46.23 5.26
N THR A 73 -0.93 46.07 6.51
CA THR A 73 0.40 45.58 6.89
C THR A 73 0.35 44.38 7.85
N THR A 74 -0.86 43.97 8.23
CA THR A 74 -1.01 42.84 9.17
C THR A 74 -2.11 41.88 8.72
N ILE A 75 -1.86 40.61 8.87
CA ILE A 75 -2.80 39.51 8.59
C ILE A 75 -2.78 38.59 9.80
N GLU A 76 -3.92 38.19 10.30
CA GLU A 76 -4.02 37.09 11.26
C GLU A 76 -4.30 35.78 10.50
N VAL A 77 -3.46 34.79 10.73
CA VAL A 77 -3.53 33.51 10.03
C VAL A 77 -3.53 32.33 11.00
N GLN A 78 -4.23 31.29 10.65
CA GLN A 78 -4.28 30.02 11.38
C GLN A 78 -3.38 28.98 10.69
N ASN A 79 -2.52 28.31 11.46
CA ASN A 79 -1.73 27.21 10.95
C ASN A 79 -2.60 25.97 10.63
N LEU A 80 -2.64 25.56 9.37
CA LEU A 80 -3.44 24.42 8.92
C LEU A 80 -2.81 23.06 9.20
N GLY A 81 -1.52 23.03 9.56
CA GLY A 81 -0.81 21.77 9.84
C GLY A 81 -0.63 20.86 8.62
N TYR A 82 -0.64 21.41 7.40
CA TYR A 82 -0.45 20.63 6.19
C TYR A 82 0.93 20.01 6.15
N THR A 83 1.06 18.88 5.45
CA THR A 83 2.36 18.25 5.21
C THR A 83 3.29 19.24 4.50
N GLY A 84 4.46 19.48 5.10
CA GLY A 84 5.42 20.49 4.63
C GLY A 84 5.35 21.82 5.37
N ASN A 85 4.40 22.03 6.29
CA ASN A 85 4.45 23.17 7.21
C ASN A 85 5.65 23.02 8.17
N ALA A 86 6.25 24.15 8.54
CA ALA A 86 7.28 24.18 9.56
C ALA A 86 6.76 23.62 10.89
N ALA A 87 7.63 23.05 11.70
CA ALA A 87 7.25 22.56 13.02
C ALA A 87 6.85 23.71 13.95
N PRO A 88 5.86 23.52 14.84
CA PRO A 88 5.53 24.50 15.89
C PRO A 88 6.77 24.93 16.68
N GLY A 89 6.89 26.23 16.92
CA GLY A 89 8.07 26.81 17.57
C GLY A 89 9.23 27.20 16.64
N ALA A 90 9.20 26.78 15.37
CA ALA A 90 10.20 27.20 14.39
C ALA A 90 10.09 28.71 14.09
N THR A 91 11.22 29.38 13.90
CA THR A 91 11.25 30.79 13.50
C THR A 91 11.14 30.90 11.98
N ILE A 92 10.10 31.58 11.51
CA ILE A 92 9.91 31.92 10.09
C ILE A 92 10.49 33.30 9.86
N LEU A 93 11.48 33.36 8.96
CA LEU A 93 12.27 34.58 8.76
C LEU A 93 11.53 35.63 7.96
N SER A 94 11.81 36.92 8.25
CA SER A 94 11.35 38.03 7.42
C SER A 94 11.88 37.97 5.99
N GLY A 95 11.19 38.63 5.06
CA GLY A 95 11.51 38.60 3.63
C GLY A 95 10.94 37.41 2.86
N GLY A 96 10.39 36.42 3.54
CA GLY A 96 9.72 35.26 2.90
C GLY A 96 8.48 35.73 2.11
N ASN A 97 8.28 35.17 0.91
CA ASN A 97 7.10 35.46 0.10
C ASN A 97 5.83 34.90 0.75
N VAL A 98 4.77 35.73 0.68
CA VAL A 98 3.40 35.38 1.04
C VAL A 98 2.57 35.42 -0.23
N SER A 99 1.99 34.34 -0.64
CA SER A 99 1.23 34.19 -1.89
C SER A 99 -0.06 33.40 -1.67
N PRO A 100 -1.04 33.46 -2.59
CA PRO A 100 -2.18 32.56 -2.57
C PRO A 100 -1.70 31.10 -2.52
N GLY A 101 -2.29 30.33 -1.64
CA GLY A 101 -2.13 28.87 -1.55
C GLY A 101 -3.41 28.16 -1.99
N GLY A 102 -3.33 26.86 -2.15
CA GLY A 102 -4.48 25.99 -2.38
C GLY A 102 -4.83 25.17 -1.15
N LEU A 103 -6.04 24.63 -1.10
CA LEU A 103 -6.38 23.56 -0.17
C LEU A 103 -5.47 22.36 -0.46
N GLN A 104 -4.93 21.76 0.59
CA GLN A 104 -4.26 20.47 0.42
C GLN A 104 -5.29 19.48 -0.12
N GLY A 105 -4.98 18.83 -1.24
CA GLY A 105 -5.77 17.70 -1.72
C GLY A 105 -5.88 16.64 -0.63
N VAL A 106 -7.00 15.93 -0.58
CA VAL A 106 -7.10 14.73 0.26
C VAL A 106 -5.89 13.85 -0.03
N SER A 107 -5.26 13.35 1.02
CA SER A 107 -4.19 12.35 0.87
C SER A 107 -4.71 11.27 -0.08
N GLY A 108 -4.01 11.03 -1.18
CA GLY A 108 -4.39 9.96 -2.09
C GLY A 108 -4.56 8.68 -1.29
N THR A 109 -5.57 7.90 -1.61
CA THR A 109 -5.70 6.54 -1.04
C THR A 109 -4.33 5.89 -1.18
N PRO A 110 -3.75 5.30 -0.12
CA PRO A 110 -2.52 4.55 -0.24
C PRO A 110 -2.66 3.64 -1.45
N GLY A 111 -1.73 3.72 -2.39
CA GLY A 111 -1.74 2.86 -3.56
C GLY A 111 -1.90 1.44 -3.07
N VAL A 112 -2.74 0.64 -3.75
CA VAL A 112 -2.91 -0.79 -3.43
C VAL A 112 -1.51 -1.34 -3.25
N SER A 113 -1.19 -1.79 -2.04
CA SER A 113 0.15 -2.29 -1.73
C SER A 113 0.43 -3.42 -2.70
N GLY A 114 1.43 -3.26 -3.53
CA GLY A 114 1.85 -4.27 -4.48
C GLY A 114 2.10 -5.59 -3.76
N SER A 115 2.12 -6.68 -4.52
CA SER A 115 2.45 -8.01 -4.02
C SER A 115 3.78 -7.98 -3.24
N THR A 116 3.76 -8.40 -1.98
CA THR A 116 4.95 -8.51 -1.13
C THR A 116 5.37 -9.97 -1.05
N LEU A 117 6.60 -10.25 -1.45
CA LEU A 117 7.17 -11.60 -1.28
C LEU A 117 7.41 -11.86 0.21
N LEU A 118 6.75 -12.86 0.77
CA LEU A 118 6.87 -13.24 2.19
C LEU A 118 7.84 -14.40 2.39
N PHE A 119 7.83 -15.35 1.47
CA PHE A 119 8.64 -16.55 1.54
C PHE A 119 9.06 -16.98 0.13
N ASN A 120 10.30 -17.35 -0.03
CA ASN A 120 10.85 -17.86 -1.28
C ASN A 120 11.95 -18.86 -0.98
N ASP A 121 11.64 -20.14 -1.09
CA ASP A 121 12.60 -21.21 -0.87
C ASP A 121 12.75 -22.04 -2.14
N HIS A 122 13.95 -22.05 -2.68
CA HIS A 122 14.36 -22.82 -3.84
C HIS A 122 15.18 -24.05 -3.46
N THR A 123 15.23 -24.39 -2.18
CA THR A 123 15.90 -25.61 -1.74
C THR A 123 15.07 -26.82 -2.17
N GLN A 124 15.64 -27.64 -3.02
CA GLN A 124 14.98 -28.87 -3.46
C GLN A 124 14.64 -29.76 -2.26
N GLN A 125 13.37 -30.14 -2.14
CA GLN A 125 12.89 -31.06 -1.10
C GLN A 125 12.41 -32.35 -1.74
N THR A 126 12.87 -33.48 -1.23
CA THR A 126 12.47 -34.82 -1.70
C THR A 126 11.68 -35.52 -0.63
N ALA A 127 10.45 -35.94 -0.94
CA ALA A 127 9.63 -36.74 -0.07
C ALA A 127 9.44 -38.17 -0.66
N THR A 128 9.74 -39.17 0.15
CA THR A 128 9.46 -40.58 -0.14
C THR A 128 8.36 -41.17 0.75
N SER A 129 7.87 -40.36 1.68
CA SER A 129 6.76 -40.62 2.60
C SER A 129 5.98 -39.37 2.86
N SER A 130 4.85 -39.48 3.55
CA SER A 130 4.07 -38.31 3.96
C SER A 130 4.89 -37.45 4.92
N THR A 131 5.13 -36.20 4.55
CA THR A 131 5.95 -35.24 5.32
C THR A 131 5.65 -33.80 4.96
N THR A 132 6.05 -32.88 5.82
CA THR A 132 6.10 -31.44 5.52
C THR A 132 7.35 -31.13 4.74
N LEU A 133 7.19 -30.52 3.56
CA LEU A 133 8.28 -30.14 2.65
C LEU A 133 8.79 -28.72 2.98
N TYR A 134 7.88 -27.77 3.14
CA TYR A 134 8.21 -26.39 3.47
C TYR A 134 7.34 -25.87 4.61
N THR A 135 7.89 -25.01 5.42
CA THR A 135 7.19 -24.33 6.51
C THR A 135 7.58 -22.86 6.52
N TYR A 136 6.57 -22.00 6.48
CA TYR A 136 6.71 -20.56 6.70
C TYR A 136 5.95 -20.16 7.94
N SER A 137 6.63 -19.49 8.88
CA SER A 137 6.01 -18.93 10.08
C SER A 137 5.51 -17.52 9.77
N MET A 138 4.25 -17.41 9.39
CA MET A 138 3.62 -16.15 9.01
C MET A 138 3.36 -15.29 10.25
N PRO A 139 3.90 -14.07 10.34
CA PRO A 139 3.63 -13.17 11.47
C PRO A 139 2.14 -12.90 11.63
N GLN A 140 1.72 -12.70 12.88
CA GLN A 140 0.34 -12.30 13.21
C GLN A 140 -0.07 -11.03 12.44
N GLY A 141 -1.30 -10.96 12.01
CA GLY A 141 -1.84 -9.80 11.27
C GLY A 141 -1.38 -9.71 9.81
N THR A 142 -0.54 -10.62 9.32
CA THR A 142 -0.10 -10.60 7.92
C THR A 142 -1.27 -10.65 6.94
N LEU A 143 -2.36 -11.35 7.27
CA LEU A 143 -3.58 -11.41 6.46
C LEU A 143 -4.65 -10.39 6.88
N ALA A 144 -4.38 -9.44 7.77
CA ALA A 144 -5.33 -8.36 8.05
C ALA A 144 -5.19 -7.24 7.00
N PRO A 145 -6.28 -6.56 6.58
CA PRO A 145 -7.70 -6.79 6.87
C PRO A 145 -8.36 -7.91 6.05
N ASP A 146 -9.70 -8.06 6.20
CA ASP A 146 -10.49 -8.96 5.36
C ASP A 146 -10.36 -8.56 3.88
N GLY A 147 -10.34 -9.56 3.00
CA GLY A 147 -9.99 -9.41 1.59
C GLY A 147 -8.51 -9.61 1.28
N SER A 148 -7.60 -9.51 2.28
CA SER A 148 -6.17 -9.77 2.07
C SER A 148 -5.93 -11.18 1.55
N GLN A 149 -4.94 -11.33 0.67
CA GLN A 149 -4.67 -12.58 -0.02
C GLN A 149 -3.23 -13.05 0.18
N LEU A 150 -3.07 -14.37 0.24
CA LEU A 150 -1.79 -15.06 -0.02
C LEU A 150 -1.88 -15.74 -1.37
N GLU A 151 -0.85 -15.58 -2.16
CA GLU A 151 -0.61 -16.34 -3.37
C GLU A 151 0.54 -17.31 -3.10
N LEU A 152 0.28 -18.58 -3.28
CA LEU A 152 1.23 -19.67 -3.07
C LEU A 152 1.52 -20.33 -4.41
N GLU A 153 2.79 -20.58 -4.72
CA GLU A 153 3.21 -21.27 -5.93
C GLU A 153 4.24 -22.34 -5.60
N TYR A 154 4.18 -23.47 -6.32
CA TYR A 154 5.21 -24.50 -6.26
C TYR A 154 5.48 -25.11 -7.64
N TRP A 155 6.68 -25.67 -7.77
CA TRP A 155 7.02 -26.62 -8.84
C TRP A 155 7.51 -27.90 -8.22
N ALA A 156 7.09 -29.02 -8.80
CA ALA A 156 7.50 -30.34 -8.35
C ALA A 156 7.66 -31.29 -9.54
N THR A 157 8.54 -32.24 -9.36
CA THR A 157 8.68 -33.40 -10.23
C THR A 157 8.22 -34.64 -9.48
N THR A 158 7.44 -35.51 -10.12
CA THR A 158 6.96 -36.71 -9.50
C THR A 158 7.46 -37.93 -10.29
N ALA A 159 8.01 -38.91 -9.59
CA ALA A 159 8.36 -40.23 -10.19
C ALA A 159 7.09 -40.99 -10.59
N PRO A 160 7.20 -41.99 -11.49
CA PRO A 160 6.10 -42.92 -11.75
C PRO A 160 5.57 -43.56 -10.47
N SER A 161 4.26 -43.70 -10.34
CA SER A 161 3.64 -44.31 -9.16
C SER A 161 2.34 -45.02 -9.50
N VAL A 162 2.11 -46.12 -8.80
CA VAL A 162 0.86 -46.91 -8.82
C VAL A 162 -0.11 -46.46 -7.71
N ALA A 163 0.26 -45.46 -6.92
CA ALA A 163 -0.58 -44.92 -5.83
C ALA A 163 -0.84 -43.43 -6.02
N ASN A 164 -2.01 -43.01 -5.60
CA ASN A 164 -2.34 -41.58 -5.55
C ASN A 164 -1.45 -40.88 -4.53
N ARG A 165 -0.98 -39.71 -4.90
CA ARG A 165 -0.20 -38.80 -4.04
C ARG A 165 -0.87 -37.46 -4.02
N ASN A 166 -0.76 -36.79 -2.91
CA ASN A 166 -1.34 -35.44 -2.78
C ASN A 166 -0.28 -34.45 -2.31
N LEU A 167 -0.39 -33.22 -2.79
CA LEU A 167 0.20 -32.06 -2.15
C LEU A 167 -0.88 -31.28 -1.42
N LEU A 168 -0.63 -30.95 -0.18
CA LEU A 168 -1.55 -30.23 0.69
C LEU A 168 -0.93 -28.90 1.09
N ILE A 169 -1.77 -27.86 1.15
CA ILE A 169 -1.44 -26.61 1.86
C ILE A 169 -1.97 -26.74 3.28
N GLY A 170 -1.13 -26.43 4.26
CA GLY A 170 -1.55 -26.26 5.65
C GLY A 170 -1.56 -24.77 6.00
N ILE A 171 -2.60 -24.29 6.66
CA ILE A 171 -2.69 -22.95 7.21
C ILE A 171 -3.28 -23.06 8.62
N GLY A 172 -2.48 -22.71 9.64
CA GLY A 172 -2.92 -22.72 11.03
C GLY A 172 -3.47 -24.08 11.49
N GLY A 173 -2.87 -25.17 11.03
CA GLY A 173 -3.29 -26.55 11.36
C GLY A 173 -4.44 -27.10 10.50
N THR A 174 -5.09 -26.29 9.68
CA THR A 174 -6.08 -26.75 8.70
C THR A 174 -5.38 -27.07 7.38
N THR A 175 -5.66 -28.23 6.79
CA THR A 175 -5.04 -28.67 5.53
C THR A 175 -6.05 -28.67 4.39
N PHE A 176 -5.57 -28.29 3.21
CA PHE A 176 -6.34 -28.20 1.99
C PHE A 176 -5.63 -28.97 0.88
N ASN A 177 -6.39 -29.66 0.05
CA ASN A 177 -5.82 -30.37 -1.09
C ASN A 177 -5.35 -29.36 -2.14
N PHE A 178 -4.03 -29.27 -2.33
CA PHE A 178 -3.44 -28.42 -3.35
C PHE A 178 -3.44 -29.11 -4.71
N GLN A 179 -3.11 -30.38 -4.72
CA GLN A 179 -3.12 -31.19 -5.94
C GLN A 179 -3.26 -32.68 -5.63
N ASN A 180 -4.10 -33.36 -6.40
CA ASN A 180 -4.13 -34.82 -6.46
C ASN A 180 -3.25 -35.27 -7.63
N LEU A 181 -2.12 -35.84 -7.28
CA LEU A 181 -1.14 -36.40 -8.23
C LEU A 181 -1.50 -37.86 -8.52
N GLY A 182 -2.51 -38.07 -9.33
CA GLY A 182 -3.01 -39.40 -9.66
C GLY A 182 -1.95 -40.45 -10.06
N LEU A 183 -2.39 -41.61 -10.46
CA LEU A 183 -1.54 -42.65 -11.00
C LEU A 183 -0.84 -42.16 -12.26
N SER A 184 0.46 -42.40 -12.38
CA SER A 184 1.23 -42.10 -13.59
C SER A 184 2.31 -43.13 -13.83
N SER A 185 2.39 -43.62 -15.05
CA SER A 185 3.47 -44.50 -15.51
C SER A 185 4.74 -43.72 -15.93
N SER A 186 4.67 -42.39 -15.92
CA SER A 186 5.74 -41.50 -16.37
C SER A 186 6.11 -40.47 -15.32
N VAL A 187 7.29 -39.89 -15.43
CA VAL A 187 7.70 -38.69 -14.68
C VAL A 187 6.85 -37.54 -15.14
N LEU A 188 6.26 -36.80 -14.21
CA LEU A 188 5.47 -35.60 -14.47
C LEU A 188 6.13 -34.42 -13.83
N LEU A 189 6.15 -33.31 -14.56
CA LEU A 189 6.41 -31.99 -14.03
C LEU A 189 5.08 -31.40 -13.57
N GLN A 190 5.07 -30.85 -12.38
CA GLN A 190 3.88 -30.31 -11.73
C GLN A 190 4.09 -28.84 -11.40
N ARG A 191 3.10 -28.02 -11.74
CA ARG A 191 3.05 -26.63 -11.30
C ARG A 191 1.71 -26.38 -10.63
N GLY A 192 1.71 -25.70 -9.49
CA GLY A 192 0.49 -25.30 -8.84
C GLY A 192 0.56 -23.92 -8.25
N SER A 193 -0.59 -23.27 -8.24
CA SER A 193 -0.81 -21.99 -7.55
C SER A 193 -2.09 -22.07 -6.72
N ALA A 194 -2.09 -21.39 -5.59
CA ALA A 194 -3.28 -21.20 -4.77
C ALA A 194 -3.41 -19.75 -4.34
N ILE A 195 -4.63 -19.25 -4.34
CA ILE A 195 -4.99 -17.95 -3.76
C ILE A 195 -5.82 -18.24 -2.52
N VAL A 196 -5.29 -17.82 -1.37
CA VAL A 196 -5.98 -17.90 -0.09
C VAL A 196 -6.46 -16.50 0.24
N THR A 197 -7.77 -16.28 0.29
CA THR A 197 -8.38 -14.99 0.61
C THR A 197 -8.98 -15.05 2.01
N ARG A 198 -8.61 -14.11 2.86
CA ARG A 198 -9.24 -13.93 4.16
C ARG A 198 -10.66 -13.40 3.98
N LEU A 199 -11.64 -14.05 4.61
CA LEU A 199 -13.05 -13.63 4.64
C LEU A 199 -13.43 -13.04 6.00
N SER A 200 -12.80 -13.51 7.07
CA SER A 200 -13.01 -13.02 8.44
C SER A 200 -11.82 -13.40 9.33
N ALA A 201 -11.87 -13.04 10.60
CA ALA A 201 -10.86 -13.42 11.60
C ALA A 201 -10.62 -14.93 11.74
N THR A 202 -11.54 -15.76 11.27
CA THR A 202 -11.50 -17.23 11.44
C THR A 202 -11.81 -18.00 10.16
N THR A 203 -11.94 -17.33 9.01
CA THR A 203 -12.39 -17.99 7.79
C THR A 203 -11.58 -17.51 6.59
N VAL A 204 -11.14 -18.45 5.77
CA VAL A 204 -10.51 -18.20 4.47
C VAL A 204 -11.27 -18.91 3.36
N SER A 205 -11.19 -18.36 2.14
CA SER A 205 -11.47 -19.10 0.92
C SER A 205 -10.16 -19.48 0.24
N ILE A 206 -10.17 -20.60 -0.47
CA ILE A 206 -8.99 -21.08 -1.22
C ILE A 206 -9.42 -21.43 -2.64
N ALA A 207 -8.73 -20.83 -3.60
CA ALA A 207 -8.81 -21.18 -5.00
C ALA A 207 -7.48 -21.80 -5.43
N VAL A 208 -7.52 -22.99 -5.98
CA VAL A 208 -6.34 -23.76 -6.41
C VAL A 208 -6.40 -24.00 -7.90
N LYS A 209 -5.29 -23.79 -8.57
CA LYS A 209 -5.04 -24.23 -9.94
C LYS A 209 -3.74 -25.03 -9.97
N SER A 210 -3.76 -26.22 -10.55
CA SER A 210 -2.55 -26.99 -10.78
C SER A 210 -2.56 -27.66 -12.14
N GLU A 211 -1.39 -27.83 -12.71
CA GLU A 211 -1.17 -28.35 -14.05
C GLU A 211 -0.08 -29.42 -14.01
N SER A 212 -0.31 -30.50 -14.74
CA SER A 212 0.64 -31.58 -14.93
C SER A 212 1.13 -31.58 -16.36
N TYR A 213 2.44 -31.69 -16.55
CA TYR A 213 3.09 -31.66 -17.84
C TYR A 213 3.83 -32.99 -18.05
N SER A 214 3.86 -33.48 -19.29
CA SER A 214 4.79 -34.54 -19.69
C SER A 214 6.22 -33.99 -19.70
N VAL A 215 7.20 -34.91 -19.72
CA VAL A 215 8.62 -34.54 -19.95
C VAL A 215 8.85 -33.80 -21.28
N SER A 216 7.94 -33.92 -22.25
CA SER A 216 7.96 -33.14 -23.49
C SER A 216 7.33 -31.72 -23.38
N GLY A 217 6.87 -31.33 -22.19
CA GLY A 217 6.30 -30.00 -21.92
C GLY A 217 4.80 -29.84 -22.25
N ASN A 218 4.13 -30.92 -22.73
CA ASN A 218 2.69 -30.86 -23.01
C ASN A 218 1.87 -30.93 -21.72
N ILE A 219 0.81 -30.15 -21.59
CA ILE A 219 -0.15 -30.25 -20.48
C ILE A 219 -0.89 -31.57 -20.63
N ILE A 220 -0.81 -32.43 -19.61
CA ILE A 220 -1.51 -33.72 -19.53
C ILE A 220 -2.84 -33.56 -18.78
N SER A 221 -2.84 -32.76 -17.71
CA SER A 221 -4.03 -32.52 -16.90
C SER A 221 -3.99 -31.18 -16.22
N THR A 222 -5.17 -30.61 -16.00
CA THR A 222 -5.38 -29.39 -15.20
C THR A 222 -6.35 -29.73 -14.07
N TYR A 223 -6.01 -29.33 -12.87
CA TYR A 223 -6.86 -29.46 -11.70
C TYR A 223 -7.20 -28.08 -11.17
N ASN A 224 -8.49 -27.80 -11.00
CA ASN A 224 -9.00 -26.58 -10.40
C ASN A 224 -9.89 -26.96 -9.22
N PHE A 225 -9.66 -26.33 -8.10
CA PHE A 225 -10.42 -26.51 -6.89
C PHE A 225 -10.75 -25.15 -6.28
N TYR A 226 -11.97 -24.99 -5.85
CA TYR A 226 -12.42 -23.83 -5.12
C TYR A 226 -13.22 -24.26 -3.91
N THR A 227 -12.85 -23.75 -2.73
CA THR A 227 -13.65 -23.90 -1.52
C THR A 227 -13.97 -22.54 -0.93
N ALA A 228 -15.23 -22.29 -0.70
CA ALA A 228 -15.70 -20.98 -0.27
C ALA A 228 -15.41 -20.71 1.21
N PHE A 229 -15.33 -21.74 2.06
CA PHE A 229 -15.31 -21.52 3.51
C PHE A 229 -14.51 -22.64 4.19
N ALA A 230 -13.35 -22.27 4.68
CA ALA A 230 -12.57 -23.17 5.51
C ALA A 230 -12.25 -22.46 6.84
N PRO A 231 -12.62 -23.04 7.99
CA PRO A 231 -12.24 -22.48 9.27
C PRO A 231 -10.73 -22.60 9.46
N VAL A 232 -10.10 -21.49 9.79
CA VAL A 232 -8.69 -21.42 10.19
C VAL A 232 -8.65 -20.75 11.55
N THR A 233 -8.14 -21.44 12.53
CA THR A 233 -8.02 -20.88 13.89
C THR A 233 -6.86 -19.89 13.94
N ASN A 234 -7.05 -18.80 14.69
CA ASN A 234 -5.97 -17.86 15.05
C ASN A 234 -5.38 -17.01 13.90
N LEU A 235 -6.17 -16.62 12.89
CA LEU A 235 -5.68 -15.67 11.87
C LEU A 235 -5.21 -14.33 12.49
N ASP A 236 -5.83 -13.90 13.60
CA ASP A 236 -5.55 -12.61 14.26
C ASP A 236 -4.99 -12.72 15.67
N SER A 237 -5.03 -13.90 16.28
CA SER A 237 -4.65 -14.07 17.68
C SER A 237 -3.80 -15.32 17.88
N GLY A 238 -2.85 -15.26 18.83
CA GLY A 238 -2.11 -16.44 19.27
C GLY A 238 -0.71 -16.61 18.71
N GLY A 239 -0.16 -15.62 17.99
CA GLY A 239 1.22 -15.66 17.51
C GLY A 239 1.34 -15.97 16.01
N ALA A 240 2.52 -16.43 15.60
CA ALA A 240 2.77 -16.75 14.19
C ALA A 240 1.98 -17.96 13.72
N LEU A 241 1.46 -17.89 12.51
CA LEU A 241 0.65 -18.91 11.87
C LEU A 241 1.51 -19.74 10.90
N ALA A 242 1.54 -21.06 11.05
CA ALA A 242 2.28 -21.89 10.12
C ALA A 242 1.56 -22.01 8.77
N VAL A 243 2.25 -21.67 7.69
CA VAL A 243 1.86 -21.97 6.31
C VAL A 243 2.79 -23.07 5.79
N THR A 244 2.25 -24.20 5.38
CA THR A 244 3.05 -25.37 5.01
C THR A 244 2.69 -25.90 3.64
N LEU A 245 3.67 -26.49 2.94
CA LEU A 245 3.44 -27.40 1.83
C LEU A 245 3.79 -28.81 2.31
N GLN A 246 2.86 -29.72 2.17
CA GLN A 246 2.99 -31.10 2.67
C GLN A 246 2.78 -32.10 1.54
N SER A 247 3.52 -33.19 1.58
CA SER A 247 3.28 -34.36 0.73
C SER A 247 2.51 -35.43 1.48
N VAL A 248 1.58 -36.09 0.81
CA VAL A 248 0.92 -37.30 1.28
C VAL A 248 1.21 -38.39 0.28
N ILE A 249 2.03 -39.36 0.70
CA ILE A 249 2.49 -40.51 -0.11
C ILE A 249 2.11 -41.78 0.63
N PRO A 250 1.04 -42.50 0.21
CA PRO A 250 0.51 -43.60 0.99
C PRO A 250 1.37 -44.88 0.92
N THR A 251 2.18 -45.10 -0.14
CA THR A 251 2.94 -46.33 -0.30
C THR A 251 4.35 -46.09 -0.83
N THR A 252 4.52 -46.05 -2.13
CA THR A 252 5.81 -45.86 -2.79
C THR A 252 5.74 -44.76 -3.80
N GLY A 253 6.83 -44.08 -3.97
CA GLY A 253 6.98 -42.96 -4.90
C GLY A 253 7.73 -41.84 -4.24
N ASN A 254 8.18 -40.89 -5.04
CA ASN A 254 8.78 -39.66 -4.55
C ASN A 254 8.14 -38.46 -5.22
N ILE A 255 8.11 -37.40 -4.47
CA ILE A 255 7.82 -36.06 -4.92
C ILE A 255 9.07 -35.22 -4.66
N VAL A 256 9.57 -34.58 -5.68
CA VAL A 256 10.70 -33.63 -5.58
C VAL A 256 10.15 -32.25 -5.88
N THR A 257 10.10 -31.40 -4.88
CA THR A 257 9.70 -30.00 -5.06
C THR A 257 10.93 -29.15 -5.31
N GLU A 258 10.87 -28.30 -6.33
CA GLU A 258 11.99 -27.45 -6.76
C GLU A 258 11.96 -26.08 -6.06
N TYR A 259 10.76 -25.56 -5.78
CA TYR A 259 10.57 -24.35 -5.01
C TYR A 259 9.17 -24.24 -4.42
N PHE A 260 9.05 -23.37 -3.42
CA PHE A 260 7.80 -22.93 -2.85
C PHE A 260 7.86 -21.44 -2.54
N THR A 261 6.91 -20.65 -3.03
CA THR A 261 6.84 -19.22 -2.81
C THR A 261 5.51 -18.82 -2.20
N ILE A 262 5.55 -17.79 -1.37
CA ILE A 262 4.36 -17.16 -0.77
C ILE A 262 4.48 -15.65 -0.97
N LYS A 263 3.49 -15.06 -1.59
CA LYS A 263 3.33 -13.61 -1.76
C LYS A 263 2.09 -13.15 -1.02
N ARG A 264 2.09 -11.93 -0.53
CA ARG A 264 0.94 -11.27 0.06
C ARG A 264 0.45 -10.18 -0.87
N ASN A 265 -0.85 -10.18 -1.16
CA ASN A 265 -1.54 -9.11 -1.87
C ASN A 265 -2.49 -8.44 -0.86
N LEU A 266 -2.32 -7.13 -0.64
CA LEU A 266 -3.25 -6.30 0.11
C LEU A 266 -4.20 -5.66 -0.89
N ILE A 267 -5.47 -5.75 -0.60
CA ILE A 267 -6.54 -5.08 -1.37
C ILE A 267 -6.85 -3.73 -0.72
#